data_7a4af383b29a7d0efa65adcbb1a77544
#
_entry.id   7a4af383b29a7d0efa65adcbb1a77544
#
_cell.length_a   1.000
_cell.length_b   1.000
_cell.length_c   1.000
_cell.angle_alpha   90.00
_cell.angle_beta   90.00
_cell.angle_gamma   90.00
#
_symmetry.space_group_name_H-M   'P 1'
#
loop_
_entity.id
_entity.type
_entity.pdbx_description
1 polymer ?
#
loop_
_entity_poly.entity_id
_entity_poly.type
_entity_poly.pdbx_seq_one_letter_code
_entity_poly.pdbx_strand_id
1 'polypeptide(L)'
;MMRRRLFAFPAAALLAVSVFGAPQAALAASGPKVAVLDFSTVGLTSNWWGNFQPGVALSDLLTDQIVNGGKFDVLDRKHLDSTLAEHKLSASGEVDPTTAIAAGRLVGARFLISGNVIQLDHVGRSGAGVGSLLGGVAGGIAGGVRSDKVTLKVAVRVVDAVTGRIVQSFSDEKTQSATSISGAGFSNYTAGGYSNATFVNSSMGHLINDEAILIAQHLDPDKFVGGPAPPSLSGRVIDVDGANVVLNIGSAKGVTVGTFFDVVKVKQIKDPDSGKMLTARTTVGKIQIMTVSTDTAVGRIVSGKITAGESVTSE
;
A
#
# COMPACT_ATOMS: atom_id res chain seq x y z
N MET A 1 3.21 93.76 20.96
CA MET A 1 2.13 93.13 20.21
C MET A 1 2.66 91.92 19.51
N MET A 2 2.48 90.79 20.08
CA MET A 2 3.11 89.53 19.63
C MET A 2 1.98 88.55 19.21
N ARG A 3 1.81 88.32 17.91
CA ARG A 3 0.79 87.41 17.35
C ARG A 3 1.32 85.98 17.38
N ARG A 4 0.76 85.14 18.22
CA ARG A 4 0.96 83.66 18.23
C ARG A 4 0.21 83.08 17.06
N ARG A 5 0.95 82.40 16.15
CA ARG A 5 0.36 81.53 15.10
C ARG A 5 0.22 80.11 15.66
N LEU A 6 -1.02 79.63 15.71
CA LEU A 6 -1.36 78.28 16.03
C LEU A 6 -1.08 77.43 14.78
N PHE A 7 -0.21 76.41 14.91
CA PHE A 7 -0.05 75.38 13.90
C PHE A 7 -1.00 74.26 14.23
N ALA A 8 -1.94 73.99 13.32
CA ALA A 8 -2.81 72.80 13.34
C ALA A 8 -2.08 71.66 12.66
N PHE A 9 -1.91 70.52 13.38
CA PHE A 9 -1.43 69.27 12.81
C PHE A 9 -2.65 68.48 12.30
N PRO A 10 -2.62 67.90 11.06
CA PRO A 10 -3.63 67.02 10.63
C PRO A 10 -3.36 65.63 11.23
N ALA A 11 -4.35 65.02 11.88
CA ALA A 11 -4.36 63.67 12.36
C ALA A 11 -4.42 62.70 11.16
N ALA A 12 -3.32 62.00 10.91
CA ALA A 12 -3.33 60.88 9.94
C ALA A 12 -4.02 59.66 10.57
N ALA A 13 -5.19 59.32 10.07
CA ALA A 13 -5.87 58.09 10.41
C ALA A 13 -5.16 56.91 9.77
N LEU A 14 -4.50 56.04 10.59
CA LEU A 14 -3.99 54.77 10.19
C LEU A 14 -5.14 53.79 10.02
N LEU A 15 -5.51 53.46 8.78
CA LEU A 15 -6.37 52.34 8.44
C LEU A 15 -5.57 51.06 8.61
N ALA A 16 -5.80 50.32 9.71
CA ALA A 16 -5.31 48.96 9.88
C ALA A 16 -6.14 48.02 9.01
N VAL A 17 -5.57 47.60 7.87
CA VAL A 17 -6.12 46.55 7.05
C VAL A 17 -5.80 45.21 7.74
N SER A 18 -6.76 44.68 8.49
CA SER A 18 -6.73 43.30 8.98
C SER A 18 -6.92 42.36 7.80
N VAL A 19 -5.80 41.80 7.31
CA VAL A 19 -5.81 40.65 6.38
C VAL A 19 -6.35 39.46 7.15
N PHE A 20 -7.64 39.18 7.02
CA PHE A 20 -8.22 37.89 7.38
C PHE A 20 -7.59 36.84 6.45
N GLY A 21 -6.61 36.11 6.98
CA GLY A 21 -6.12 34.89 6.32
C GLY A 21 -7.28 33.94 6.16
N ALA A 22 -7.74 33.76 4.93
CA ALA A 22 -8.67 32.68 4.59
C ALA A 22 -8.03 31.37 5.07
N PRO A 23 -8.79 30.45 5.72
CA PRO A 23 -8.26 29.13 6.03
C PRO A 23 -7.86 28.50 4.70
N GLN A 24 -6.55 28.22 4.55
CA GLN A 24 -6.10 27.35 3.47
C GLN A 24 -6.80 26.01 3.68
N ALA A 25 -7.81 25.76 2.86
CA ALA A 25 -8.36 24.42 2.74
C ALA A 25 -7.16 23.52 2.42
N ALA A 26 -6.83 22.64 3.35
CA ALA A 26 -5.87 21.57 3.08
C ALA A 26 -6.37 20.88 1.81
N LEU A 27 -5.65 21.04 0.70
CA LEU A 27 -5.89 20.30 -0.52
C LEU A 27 -5.79 18.83 -0.11
N ALA A 28 -6.94 18.16 0.01
CA ALA A 28 -6.98 16.72 0.13
C ALA A 28 -6.11 16.18 -1.01
N ALA A 29 -5.16 15.31 -0.68
CA ALA A 29 -4.29 14.71 -1.67
C ALA A 29 -5.17 14.14 -2.79
N SER A 30 -5.14 14.80 -3.96
CA SER A 30 -6.00 14.46 -5.10
C SER A 30 -5.37 13.35 -5.97
N GLY A 31 -4.33 12.69 -5.47
CA GLY A 31 -3.59 11.64 -6.15
C GLY A 31 -4.33 10.29 -6.16
N PRO A 32 -3.82 9.33 -6.95
CA PRO A 32 -4.33 7.97 -6.95
C PRO A 32 -4.28 7.37 -5.53
N LYS A 33 -5.35 6.65 -5.13
CA LYS A 33 -5.39 5.94 -3.85
C LYS A 33 -4.54 4.68 -3.91
N VAL A 34 -3.52 4.63 -3.08
CA VAL A 34 -2.54 3.54 -3.06
C VAL A 34 -2.41 2.93 -1.67
N ALA A 35 -2.07 1.65 -1.61
CA ALA A 35 -1.58 0.99 -0.42
C ALA A 35 -0.28 0.24 -0.74
N VAL A 36 0.67 0.26 0.18
CA VAL A 36 1.94 -0.47 0.07
C VAL A 36 1.81 -1.76 0.86
N LEU A 37 1.99 -2.89 0.20
CA LEU A 37 2.02 -4.21 0.82
C LEU A 37 3.44 -4.56 1.25
N ASP A 38 3.58 -5.53 2.16
CA ASP A 38 4.88 -6.07 2.52
C ASP A 38 5.59 -6.66 1.31
N PHE A 39 6.88 -6.32 1.19
CA PHE A 39 7.73 -6.92 0.17
C PHE A 39 8.12 -8.33 0.60
N SER A 40 7.93 -9.29 -0.29
CA SER A 40 8.34 -10.66 -0.05
C SER A 40 9.86 -10.79 -0.03
N THR A 41 10.33 -11.68 0.84
CA THR A 41 11.73 -12.12 0.88
C THR A 41 11.88 -13.59 0.50
N VAL A 42 10.81 -14.19 -0.02
CA VAL A 42 10.81 -15.58 -0.48
C VAL A 42 11.77 -15.73 -1.65
N GLY A 43 12.66 -16.71 -1.57
CA GLY A 43 13.71 -16.95 -2.59
C GLY A 43 15.08 -16.35 -2.24
N LEU A 44 15.21 -15.57 -1.17
CA LEU A 44 16.54 -15.20 -0.67
C LEU A 44 17.24 -16.44 -0.09
N THR A 45 18.44 -16.71 -0.59
CA THR A 45 19.23 -17.89 -0.19
C THR A 45 20.06 -17.67 1.07
N SER A 46 20.19 -16.43 1.51
CA SER A 46 20.97 -16.01 2.66
C SER A 46 20.08 -15.30 3.67
N ASN A 47 20.35 -15.48 4.96
CA ASN A 47 19.69 -14.76 6.04
C ASN A 47 20.71 -14.19 7.05
N TRP A 48 21.85 -13.69 6.56
CA TRP A 48 22.92 -13.13 7.40
C TRP A 48 22.42 -11.98 8.31
N TRP A 49 21.26 -11.43 8.02
CA TRP A 49 20.60 -10.36 8.82
C TRP A 49 19.76 -10.89 10.00
N GLY A 50 19.67 -12.22 10.19
CA GLY A 50 18.98 -12.84 11.33
C GLY A 50 17.48 -12.61 11.31
N ASN A 51 16.91 -12.13 12.42
CA ASN A 51 15.45 -11.89 12.58
C ASN A 51 14.95 -10.58 11.96
N PHE A 52 15.82 -9.83 11.32
CA PHE A 52 15.43 -8.61 10.61
C PHE A 52 14.52 -8.95 9.43
N GLN A 53 13.52 -8.13 9.17
CA GLN A 53 12.54 -8.31 8.08
C GLN A 53 12.73 -7.23 7.00
N PRO A 54 13.63 -7.43 6.04
CA PRO A 54 13.96 -6.40 5.05
C PRO A 54 12.77 -5.98 4.20
N GLY A 55 11.85 -6.88 3.89
CA GLY A 55 10.65 -6.57 3.14
C GLY A 55 9.68 -5.65 3.89
N VAL A 56 9.49 -5.88 5.18
CA VAL A 56 8.66 -5.02 6.04
C VAL A 56 9.32 -3.65 6.22
N ALA A 57 10.63 -3.63 6.47
CA ALA A 57 11.37 -2.38 6.60
C ALA A 57 11.27 -1.52 5.34
N LEU A 58 11.41 -2.14 4.17
CA LEU A 58 11.29 -1.45 2.89
C LEU A 58 9.88 -0.89 2.67
N SER A 59 8.83 -1.65 2.99
CA SER A 59 7.45 -1.18 2.82
C SER A 59 7.09 -0.05 3.78
N ASP A 60 7.59 -0.06 5.02
CA ASP A 60 7.38 1.02 5.98
C ASP A 60 8.05 2.31 5.50
N LEU A 61 9.35 2.24 5.15
CA LEU A 61 10.08 3.40 4.65
C LEU A 61 9.55 3.91 3.30
N LEU A 62 9.15 3.01 2.40
CA LEU A 62 8.54 3.40 1.13
C LEU A 62 7.20 4.13 1.35
N THR A 63 6.39 3.66 2.30
CA THR A 63 5.14 4.33 2.67
C THR A 63 5.41 5.76 3.11
N ASP A 64 6.39 5.98 3.99
CA ASP A 64 6.79 7.30 4.44
C ASP A 64 7.27 8.20 3.28
N GLN A 65 8.06 7.66 2.36
CA GLN A 65 8.55 8.41 1.19
C GLN A 65 7.42 8.81 0.24
N ILE A 66 6.44 7.94 0.03
CA ILE A 66 5.28 8.22 -0.84
C ILE A 66 4.35 9.26 -0.19
N VAL A 67 4.10 9.15 1.12
CA VAL A 67 3.31 10.13 1.88
C VAL A 67 3.98 11.51 1.83
N ASN A 68 5.27 11.58 2.11
CA ASN A 68 6.04 12.83 2.09
C ASN A 68 6.12 13.44 0.68
N GLY A 69 6.09 12.60 -0.36
CA GLY A 69 6.08 13.02 -1.75
C GLY A 69 4.77 13.70 -2.19
N GLY A 70 3.66 13.49 -1.49
CA GLY A 70 2.37 14.14 -1.70
C GLY A 70 1.70 13.89 -3.06
N LYS A 71 2.21 12.95 -3.86
CA LYS A 71 1.68 12.63 -5.19
C LYS A 71 0.54 11.61 -5.17
N PHE A 72 0.38 10.91 -4.05
CA PHE A 72 -0.56 9.80 -3.87
C PHE A 72 -1.38 10.00 -2.60
N ASP A 73 -2.61 9.50 -2.61
CA ASP A 73 -3.43 9.33 -1.41
C ASP A 73 -3.13 7.95 -0.82
N VAL A 74 -2.31 7.91 0.23
CA VAL A 74 -1.76 6.67 0.80
C VAL A 74 -2.66 6.18 1.93
N LEU A 75 -3.11 4.93 1.83
CA LEU A 75 -3.94 4.28 2.84
C LEU A 75 -3.08 3.44 3.78
N ASP A 76 -3.36 3.51 5.08
CA ASP A 76 -2.57 2.84 6.12
C ASP A 76 -2.76 1.31 6.04
N ARG A 77 -1.62 0.62 6.02
CA ARG A 77 -1.52 -0.84 5.96
C ARG A 77 -1.81 -1.53 7.31
N LYS A 78 -1.58 -0.88 8.43
CA LYS A 78 -1.69 -1.52 9.76
C LYS A 78 -3.08 -2.07 10.05
N HIS A 79 -4.10 -1.47 9.44
CA HIS A 79 -5.47 -2.00 9.46
C HIS A 79 -5.68 -3.17 8.48
N LEU A 80 -4.80 -3.30 7.48
CA LEU A 80 -4.80 -4.37 6.50
C LEU A 80 -4.31 -5.70 7.04
N ASP A 81 -3.21 -5.67 7.80
CA ASP A 81 -2.53 -6.88 8.25
C ASP A 81 -3.43 -7.74 9.14
N SER A 82 -4.25 -7.11 10.01
CA SER A 82 -5.21 -7.85 10.84
C SER A 82 -6.29 -8.52 10.00
N THR A 83 -6.76 -7.87 8.95
CA THR A 83 -7.86 -8.35 8.10
C THR A 83 -7.37 -9.30 7.01
N LEU A 84 -6.16 -9.09 6.47
CA LEU A 84 -5.50 -10.02 5.54
C LEU A 84 -5.06 -11.31 6.24
N ALA A 85 -4.61 -11.22 7.49
CA ALA A 85 -4.27 -12.40 8.30
C ALA A 85 -5.50 -13.28 8.57
N GLU A 86 -6.67 -12.70 8.80
CA GLU A 86 -7.94 -13.43 8.92
C GLU A 86 -8.31 -14.14 7.62
N HIS A 87 -7.94 -13.58 6.46
CA HIS A 87 -8.23 -14.15 5.14
C HIS A 87 -7.10 -15.02 4.56
N LYS A 88 -6.04 -15.34 5.31
CA LYS A 88 -4.87 -16.14 4.89
C LYS A 88 -4.18 -15.60 3.62
N LEU A 89 -4.27 -14.32 3.34
CA LEU A 89 -3.74 -13.68 2.13
C LEU A 89 -2.28 -13.21 2.26
N SER A 90 -1.67 -13.37 3.43
CA SER A 90 -0.47 -12.61 3.82
C SER A 90 0.87 -13.29 3.55
N ALA A 91 0.95 -14.49 2.98
CA ALA A 91 2.22 -15.22 3.11
C ALA A 91 3.09 -15.31 1.85
N SER A 92 2.60 -14.97 0.66
CA SER A 92 3.36 -15.34 -0.55
C SER A 92 4.12 -14.21 -1.23
N GLY A 93 3.91 -12.94 -0.84
CA GLY A 93 4.58 -11.78 -1.49
C GLY A 93 4.36 -11.67 -3.00
N GLU A 94 3.82 -12.68 -3.58
CA GLU A 94 3.37 -12.73 -4.97
C GLU A 94 1.84 -12.58 -4.95
N VAL A 95 1.40 -11.32 -5.04
CA VAL A 95 -0.02 -11.01 -5.07
C VAL A 95 -0.54 -11.40 -6.45
N ASP A 96 -1.23 -12.51 -6.51
CA ASP A 96 -2.00 -12.90 -7.69
C ASP A 96 -3.12 -11.87 -7.92
N PRO A 97 -3.57 -11.64 -9.18
CA PRO A 97 -4.61 -10.66 -9.50
C PRO A 97 -5.89 -10.77 -8.67
N THR A 98 -6.33 -11.99 -8.32
CA THR A 98 -7.54 -12.20 -7.51
C THR A 98 -7.33 -11.78 -6.06
N THR A 99 -6.16 -12.07 -5.51
CA THR A 99 -5.74 -11.64 -4.17
C THR A 99 -5.58 -10.12 -4.10
N ALA A 100 -5.01 -9.50 -5.15
CA ALA A 100 -4.89 -8.05 -5.25
C ALA A 100 -6.26 -7.36 -5.26
N ILE A 101 -7.22 -7.90 -5.99
CA ILE A 101 -8.59 -7.38 -6.04
C ILE A 101 -9.24 -7.46 -4.66
N ALA A 102 -9.12 -8.59 -3.96
CA ALA A 102 -9.68 -8.76 -2.62
C ALA A 102 -9.04 -7.80 -1.61
N ALA A 103 -7.72 -7.69 -1.61
CA ALA A 103 -6.97 -6.79 -0.73
C ALA A 103 -7.33 -5.32 -0.99
N GLY A 104 -7.36 -4.89 -2.24
CA GLY A 104 -7.70 -3.51 -2.60
C GLY A 104 -9.10 -3.09 -2.18
N ARG A 105 -10.09 -3.97 -2.35
CA ARG A 105 -11.47 -3.74 -1.91
C ARG A 105 -11.57 -3.58 -0.41
N LEU A 106 -10.85 -4.42 0.34
CA LEU A 106 -10.86 -4.41 1.79
C LEU A 106 -10.33 -3.10 2.36
N VAL A 107 -9.33 -2.52 1.70
CA VAL A 107 -8.62 -1.31 2.14
C VAL A 107 -9.20 -0.06 1.52
N GLY A 108 -9.96 -0.19 0.45
CA GLY A 108 -10.41 0.95 -0.34
C GLY A 108 -9.29 1.57 -1.21
N ALA A 109 -8.16 0.86 -1.38
CA ALA A 109 -7.08 1.27 -2.26
C ALA A 109 -7.41 0.90 -3.71
N ARG A 110 -7.21 1.84 -4.62
CA ARG A 110 -7.33 1.58 -6.06
C ARG A 110 -6.13 0.81 -6.58
N PHE A 111 -4.94 1.15 -6.10
CA PHE A 111 -3.71 0.53 -6.55
C PHE A 111 -2.94 -0.05 -5.37
N LEU A 112 -2.40 -1.23 -5.57
CA LEU A 112 -1.54 -1.90 -4.61
C LEU A 112 -0.11 -1.89 -5.11
N ILE A 113 0.81 -1.39 -4.29
CA ILE A 113 2.25 -1.45 -4.52
C ILE A 113 2.77 -2.65 -3.76
N SER A 114 3.34 -3.61 -4.46
CA SER A 114 3.91 -4.83 -3.90
C SER A 114 5.24 -5.16 -4.57
N GLY A 115 6.02 -6.06 -4.00
CA GLY A 115 7.28 -6.44 -4.60
C GLY A 115 7.99 -7.56 -3.88
N ASN A 116 9.16 -7.91 -4.42
CA ASN A 116 10.04 -8.93 -3.88
C ASN A 116 11.43 -8.35 -3.69
N VAL A 117 12.04 -8.59 -2.54
CA VAL A 117 13.47 -8.43 -2.37
C VAL A 117 14.13 -9.63 -3.06
N ILE A 118 14.77 -9.38 -4.21
CA ILE A 118 15.37 -10.42 -5.04
C ILE A 118 16.75 -10.78 -4.52
N GLN A 119 17.45 -9.78 -3.99
CA GLN A 119 18.84 -9.93 -3.53
C GLN A 119 19.07 -9.03 -2.32
N LEU A 120 19.70 -9.59 -1.31
CA LEU A 120 20.26 -8.86 -0.18
C LEU A 120 21.57 -9.55 0.20
N ASP A 121 22.64 -9.15 -0.49
CA ASP A 121 23.95 -9.77 -0.35
C ASP A 121 24.91 -8.89 0.44
N HIS A 122 25.69 -9.52 1.29
CA HIS A 122 26.78 -8.92 2.02
C HIS A 122 28.11 -9.54 1.55
N VAL A 123 28.92 -8.75 0.92
CA VAL A 123 30.27 -9.16 0.48
C VAL A 123 31.30 -8.47 1.37
N GLY A 124 31.74 -9.19 2.39
CA GLY A 124 32.88 -8.79 3.22
C GLY A 124 34.17 -9.10 2.47
N ARG A 125 34.93 -8.11 2.07
CA ARG A 125 36.26 -8.31 1.54
C ARG A 125 37.22 -8.40 2.73
N SER A 126 37.51 -9.61 3.19
CA SER A 126 38.68 -9.86 4.03
C SER A 126 39.92 -9.57 3.20
N GLY A 127 40.44 -8.36 3.31
CA GLY A 127 41.78 -8.07 2.81
C GLY A 127 42.79 -8.93 3.62
N ALA A 128 43.01 -10.14 3.18
CA ALA A 128 44.27 -10.82 3.54
C ALA A 128 45.36 -9.97 2.91
N GLY A 129 45.84 -8.98 3.67
CA GLY A 129 46.98 -8.19 3.24
C GLY A 129 48.15 -9.10 3.01
N VAL A 130 48.81 -8.95 1.87
CA VAL A 130 50.05 -9.62 1.50
C VAL A 130 51.14 -9.47 2.59
N GLY A 131 50.88 -8.61 3.60
CA GLY A 131 51.75 -8.39 4.76
C GLY A 131 51.74 -9.50 5.82
N SER A 132 50.82 -10.49 5.78
CA SER A 132 50.85 -11.60 6.74
C SER A 132 51.85 -12.69 6.37
N LEU A 133 52.42 -12.65 5.17
CA LEU A 133 53.47 -13.61 4.73
C LEU A 133 54.91 -13.14 5.04
N LEU A 134 55.08 -11.88 5.43
CA LEU A 134 56.40 -11.36 5.84
C LEU A 134 56.35 -11.15 7.36
N GLY A 135 56.63 -12.23 8.10
CA GLY A 135 56.74 -12.22 9.55
C GLY A 135 57.76 -11.18 10.06
N GLY A 136 57.29 -9.99 10.37
CA GLY A 136 58.13 -8.93 10.93
C GLY A 136 57.30 -7.90 11.67
N VAL A 137 57.83 -7.36 12.74
CA VAL A 137 57.24 -6.40 13.69
C VAL A 137 56.77 -5.08 13.05
N ALA A 138 56.97 -4.90 11.75
CA ALA A 138 56.51 -3.73 10.97
C ALA A 138 55.04 -3.86 10.42
N GLY A 139 54.38 -5.01 10.65
CA GLY A 139 53.01 -5.29 10.14
C GLY A 139 51.88 -4.63 10.92
N GLY A 140 52.13 -3.84 11.96
CA GLY A 140 51.11 -3.32 12.88
C GLY A 140 50.32 -2.11 12.41
N ILE A 141 50.62 -1.52 11.26
CA ILE A 141 49.99 -0.25 10.81
C ILE A 141 49.25 -0.37 9.46
N ALA A 142 49.35 -1.52 8.80
CA ALA A 142 48.50 -1.77 7.63
C ALA A 142 47.17 -2.37 8.09
N GLY A 143 46.38 -1.62 8.86
CA GLY A 143 44.98 -1.89 9.10
C GLY A 143 44.25 -1.86 7.75
N GLY A 144 44.13 -3.05 7.12
CA GLY A 144 43.38 -3.17 5.89
C GLY A 144 41.97 -2.62 6.09
N VAL A 145 41.64 -1.56 5.39
CA VAL A 145 40.30 -1.01 5.37
C VAL A 145 39.37 -2.14 4.91
N ARG A 146 38.62 -2.71 5.84
CA ARG A 146 37.56 -3.67 5.52
C ARG A 146 36.43 -2.89 4.86
N SER A 147 36.34 -3.00 3.59
CA SER A 147 35.23 -2.43 2.84
C SER A 147 34.19 -3.52 2.60
N ASP A 148 33.18 -3.55 3.42
CA ASP A 148 32.03 -4.41 3.25
C ASP A 148 31.08 -3.74 2.26
N LYS A 149 30.51 -4.50 1.33
CA LYS A 149 29.48 -4.03 0.40
C LYS A 149 28.20 -4.79 0.67
N VAL A 150 27.11 -4.06 0.78
CA VAL A 150 25.77 -4.64 0.80
C VAL A 150 25.03 -4.20 -0.46
N THR A 151 24.46 -5.17 -1.15
CA THR A 151 23.64 -4.95 -2.35
C THR A 151 22.22 -5.38 -2.05
N LEU A 152 21.27 -4.45 -2.23
CA LEU A 152 19.84 -4.67 -2.16
C LEU A 152 19.26 -4.53 -3.56
N LYS A 153 18.55 -5.55 -4.04
CA LYS A 153 17.82 -5.53 -5.31
C LYS A 153 16.38 -5.88 -5.08
N VAL A 154 15.49 -5.06 -5.65
CA VAL A 154 14.04 -5.16 -5.44
C VAL A 154 13.33 -5.17 -6.77
N ALA A 155 12.33 -6.04 -6.91
CA ALA A 155 11.33 -5.95 -7.98
C ALA A 155 10.04 -5.34 -7.42
N VAL A 156 9.49 -4.36 -8.11
CA VAL A 156 8.28 -3.64 -7.73
C VAL A 156 7.20 -3.85 -8.76
N ARG A 157 5.97 -4.05 -8.31
CA ARG A 157 4.78 -4.14 -9.15
C ARG A 157 3.67 -3.27 -8.56
N VAL A 158 2.99 -2.55 -9.43
CA VAL A 158 1.78 -1.80 -9.09
C VAL A 158 0.61 -2.47 -9.79
N VAL A 159 -0.36 -2.88 -9.00
CA VAL A 159 -1.53 -3.62 -9.49
C VAL A 159 -2.79 -2.77 -9.28
N ASP A 160 -3.60 -2.62 -10.32
CA ASP A 160 -4.95 -2.07 -10.19
C ASP A 160 -5.85 -3.09 -9.48
N ALA A 161 -6.23 -2.79 -8.25
CA ALA A 161 -7.03 -3.67 -7.41
C ALA A 161 -8.46 -3.93 -7.93
N VAL A 162 -8.91 -3.17 -8.91
CA VAL A 162 -10.23 -3.39 -9.53
C VAL A 162 -10.16 -4.37 -10.69
N THR A 163 -9.09 -4.28 -11.49
CA THR A 163 -8.96 -5.07 -12.72
C THR A 163 -7.94 -6.19 -12.61
N GLY A 164 -7.13 -6.24 -11.55
CA GLY A 164 -6.01 -7.17 -11.39
C GLY A 164 -4.84 -6.91 -12.36
N ARG A 165 -4.86 -5.83 -13.13
CA ARG A 165 -3.83 -5.53 -14.12
C ARG A 165 -2.61 -4.88 -13.46
N ILE A 166 -1.42 -5.31 -13.88
CA ILE A 166 -0.18 -4.62 -13.54
C ILE A 166 -0.11 -3.35 -14.39
N VAL A 167 -0.13 -2.18 -13.72
CA VAL A 167 -0.06 -0.88 -14.39
C VAL A 167 1.37 -0.35 -14.48
N GLN A 168 2.24 -0.78 -13.57
CA GLN A 168 3.66 -0.48 -13.60
C GLN A 168 4.47 -1.63 -13.00
N SER A 169 5.63 -1.94 -13.58
CA SER A 169 6.58 -2.91 -13.04
C SER A 169 8.00 -2.46 -13.39
N PHE A 170 8.90 -2.54 -12.41
CA PHE A 170 10.32 -2.21 -12.55
C PHE A 170 11.15 -2.92 -11.50
N SER A 171 12.46 -2.86 -11.62
CA SER A 171 13.37 -3.33 -10.59
C SER A 171 14.48 -2.30 -10.38
N ASP A 172 14.79 -2.08 -9.11
CA ASP A 172 15.85 -1.20 -8.68
C ASP A 172 16.94 -1.98 -7.93
N GLU A 173 18.14 -1.42 -7.90
CA GLU A 173 19.29 -2.00 -7.21
C GLU A 173 20.11 -0.90 -6.55
N LYS A 174 20.38 -1.07 -5.27
CA LYS A 174 21.23 -0.18 -4.49
C LYS A 174 22.39 -0.96 -3.88
N THR A 175 23.59 -0.44 -4.06
CA THR A 175 24.79 -0.96 -3.40
C THR A 175 25.37 0.11 -2.50
N GLN A 176 25.66 -0.24 -1.27
CA GLN A 176 26.30 0.63 -0.29
C GLN A 176 27.55 -0.02 0.27
N SER A 177 28.64 0.77 0.37
CA SER A 177 29.84 0.37 1.08
C SER A 177 29.72 0.76 2.54
N ALA A 178 29.92 -0.18 3.44
CA ALA A 178 29.85 0.09 4.88
C ALA A 178 31.13 -0.42 5.55
N THR A 179 31.62 0.33 6.51
CA THR A 179 32.85 -0.02 7.26
C THR A 179 32.59 -1.14 8.27
N SER A 180 31.34 -1.38 8.65
CA SER A 180 30.91 -2.53 9.46
C SER A 180 29.38 -2.65 9.41
N ILE A 181 28.89 -3.63 8.67
CA ILE A 181 27.51 -4.09 8.80
C ILE A 181 27.58 -5.48 9.44
N SER A 182 27.32 -5.58 10.74
CA SER A 182 27.20 -6.87 11.40
C SER A 182 25.74 -7.21 11.63
N GLY A 183 25.30 -8.38 11.19
CA GLY A 183 23.92 -8.85 11.35
C GLY A 183 23.44 -8.94 12.81
N ALA A 184 24.35 -8.94 13.78
CA ALA A 184 24.02 -9.08 15.20
C ALA A 184 23.31 -7.86 15.82
N GLY A 185 23.30 -6.70 15.16
CA GLY A 185 22.66 -5.47 15.65
C GLY A 185 21.20 -5.28 15.22
N PHE A 186 20.70 -6.10 14.30
CA PHE A 186 19.40 -5.84 13.66
C PHE A 186 18.21 -6.55 14.32
N SER A 187 18.44 -7.49 15.23
CA SER A 187 17.37 -8.28 15.88
C SER A 187 16.46 -7.47 16.81
N ASN A 188 16.85 -6.26 17.19
CA ASN A 188 16.13 -5.45 18.18
C ASN A 188 15.19 -4.40 17.58
N TYR A 189 15.06 -4.31 16.26
CA TYR A 189 14.29 -3.24 15.60
C TYR A 189 12.81 -3.56 15.37
N THR A 190 12.34 -4.76 15.72
CA THR A 190 10.97 -5.20 15.47
C THR A 190 9.90 -4.54 16.36
N ALA A 191 10.28 -4.03 17.53
CA ALA A 191 9.30 -3.58 18.54
C ALA A 191 8.70 -2.18 18.31
N GLY A 192 9.26 -1.37 17.40
CA GLY A 192 8.83 0.02 17.20
C GLY A 192 8.56 0.42 15.73
N GLY A 193 8.57 -0.55 14.81
CA GLY A 193 8.55 -0.29 13.37
C GLY A 193 9.92 0.16 12.84
N TYR A 194 10.09 0.09 11.54
CA TYR A 194 11.36 0.41 10.88
C TYR A 194 11.50 1.91 10.51
N SER A 195 10.46 2.69 10.69
CA SER A 195 10.50 4.15 10.52
C SER A 195 11.09 4.91 11.72
N ASN A 196 11.52 4.21 12.80
CA ASN A 196 12.10 4.87 13.95
C ASN A 196 13.52 5.40 13.66
N ALA A 197 13.90 6.51 14.32
CA ALA A 197 15.16 7.19 14.08
C ALA A 197 16.41 6.32 14.31
N THR A 198 16.35 5.33 15.21
CA THR A 198 17.47 4.43 15.50
C THR A 198 17.75 3.51 14.33
N PHE A 199 16.71 2.95 13.71
CA PHE A 199 16.87 2.10 12.52
C PHE A 199 17.28 2.94 11.31
N VAL A 200 16.58 4.03 11.03
CA VAL A 200 16.85 4.89 9.87
C VAL A 200 18.30 5.40 9.84
N ASN A 201 18.88 5.67 11.01
CA ASN A 201 20.28 6.12 11.14
C ASN A 201 21.31 4.96 11.12
N SER A 202 20.86 3.71 11.05
CA SER A 202 21.78 2.56 10.88
C SER A 202 22.22 2.42 9.42
N SER A 203 23.35 1.74 9.18
CA SER A 203 23.82 1.48 7.81
C SER A 203 22.81 0.70 6.97
N MET A 204 22.08 -0.23 7.56
CA MET A 204 21.00 -0.96 6.89
C MET A 204 19.80 -0.06 6.64
N GLY A 205 19.44 0.78 7.63
CA GLY A 205 18.37 1.76 7.48
C GLY A 205 18.65 2.73 6.35
N HIS A 206 19.88 3.23 6.25
CA HIS A 206 20.27 4.10 5.13
C HIS A 206 20.13 3.39 3.78
N LEU A 207 20.62 2.13 3.66
CA LEU A 207 20.50 1.37 2.42
C LEU A 207 19.04 1.19 1.99
N ILE A 208 18.17 0.76 2.91
CA ILE A 208 16.76 0.50 2.63
C ILE A 208 16.00 1.81 2.39
N ASN A 209 16.32 2.87 3.12
CA ASN A 209 15.71 4.19 2.91
C ASN A 209 16.10 4.78 1.54
N ASP A 210 17.36 4.68 1.15
CA ASP A 210 17.81 5.11 -0.17
C ASP A 210 17.09 4.34 -1.29
N GLU A 211 16.89 3.04 -1.11
CA GLU A 211 16.12 2.23 -2.05
C GLU A 211 14.64 2.64 -2.07
N ALA A 212 14.04 2.89 -0.91
CA ALA A 212 12.67 3.39 -0.81
C ALA A 212 12.49 4.73 -1.54
N ILE A 213 13.47 5.63 -1.44
CA ILE A 213 13.48 6.91 -2.17
C ILE A 213 13.52 6.66 -3.69
N LEU A 214 14.39 5.78 -4.17
CA LEU A 214 14.49 5.44 -5.59
C LEU A 214 13.17 4.86 -6.12
N ILE A 215 12.58 3.91 -5.39
CA ILE A 215 11.28 3.34 -5.74
C ILE A 215 10.21 4.44 -5.80
N ALA A 216 10.13 5.30 -4.78
CA ALA A 216 9.15 6.40 -4.75
C ALA A 216 9.33 7.39 -5.91
N GLN A 217 10.56 7.63 -6.36
CA GLN A 217 10.85 8.47 -7.54
C GLN A 217 10.44 7.82 -8.85
N HIS A 218 10.57 6.48 -8.96
CA HIS A 218 10.17 5.72 -10.14
C HIS A 218 8.65 5.51 -10.24
N LEU A 219 7.90 5.67 -9.14
CA LEU A 219 6.44 5.62 -9.17
C LEU A 219 5.90 6.87 -9.90
N ASP A 220 5.30 6.63 -11.05
CA ASP A 220 4.75 7.65 -11.92
C ASP A 220 3.22 7.70 -11.77
N PRO A 221 2.66 8.72 -11.09
CA PRO A 221 1.22 8.83 -10.87
C PRO A 221 0.40 8.79 -12.16
N ASP A 222 0.96 9.26 -13.28
CA ASP A 222 0.27 9.31 -14.56
C ASP A 222 0.04 7.90 -15.15
N LYS A 223 0.82 6.91 -14.72
CA LYS A 223 0.62 5.50 -15.07
C LYS A 223 -0.44 4.80 -14.21
N PHE A 224 -0.84 5.41 -13.10
CA PHE A 224 -1.88 4.88 -12.22
C PHE A 224 -3.27 5.19 -12.79
N VAL A 225 -3.44 4.94 -14.06
CA VAL A 225 -4.72 5.06 -14.75
C VAL A 225 -5.46 3.75 -14.59
N GLY A 226 -6.48 3.75 -13.76
CA GLY A 226 -7.34 2.60 -13.59
C GLY A 226 -8.07 2.28 -14.89
N GLY A 227 -8.07 1.02 -15.31
CA GLY A 227 -8.97 0.55 -16.34
C GLY A 227 -10.44 0.80 -15.96
N PRO A 228 -11.37 0.81 -16.92
CA PRO A 228 -12.77 0.80 -16.60
C PRO A 228 -13.05 -0.38 -15.67
N ALA A 229 -13.80 -0.13 -14.59
CA ALA A 229 -14.24 -1.21 -13.73
C ALA A 229 -14.91 -2.29 -14.59
N PRO A 230 -14.63 -3.58 -14.36
CA PRO A 230 -15.37 -4.61 -15.05
C PRO A 230 -16.87 -4.34 -14.85
N PRO A 231 -17.71 -4.54 -15.88
CA PRO A 231 -19.13 -4.29 -15.76
C PRO A 231 -19.66 -5.07 -14.55
N SER A 232 -20.37 -4.39 -13.67
CA SER A 232 -20.96 -5.03 -12.51
C SER A 232 -21.94 -6.09 -12.99
N LEU A 233 -21.65 -7.34 -12.62
CA LEU A 233 -22.55 -8.45 -12.92
C LEU A 233 -23.75 -8.32 -11.98
N SER A 234 -24.94 -8.36 -12.54
CA SER A 234 -26.17 -8.32 -11.77
C SER A 234 -27.04 -9.51 -12.06
N GLY A 235 -27.63 -10.06 -11.03
CA GLY A 235 -28.49 -11.21 -11.10
C GLY A 235 -29.47 -11.25 -9.93
N ARG A 236 -30.06 -12.42 -9.71
CA ARG A 236 -31.02 -12.64 -8.66
C ARG A 236 -30.78 -14.00 -8.00
N VAL A 237 -31.02 -14.08 -6.72
CA VAL A 237 -31.07 -15.34 -5.98
C VAL A 237 -32.31 -16.11 -6.41
N ILE A 238 -32.12 -17.32 -6.95
CA ILE A 238 -33.22 -18.20 -7.36
C ILE A 238 -33.63 -19.07 -6.18
N ASP A 239 -32.66 -19.63 -5.48
CA ASP A 239 -32.90 -20.58 -4.41
C ASP A 239 -31.83 -20.48 -3.32
N VAL A 240 -32.18 -20.87 -2.10
CA VAL A 240 -31.29 -20.90 -0.94
C VAL A 240 -31.48 -22.22 -0.22
N ASP A 241 -30.46 -23.05 -0.24
CA ASP A 241 -30.39 -24.33 0.48
C ASP A 241 -29.30 -24.32 1.53
N GLY A 242 -29.68 -24.11 2.77
CA GLY A 242 -28.74 -23.98 3.90
C GLY A 242 -27.74 -22.85 3.70
N ALA A 243 -26.48 -23.19 3.51
CA ALA A 243 -25.40 -22.23 3.24
C ALA A 243 -25.15 -21.98 1.74
N ASN A 244 -25.85 -22.69 0.85
CA ASN A 244 -25.68 -22.57 -0.59
C ASN A 244 -26.76 -21.68 -1.19
N VAL A 245 -26.40 -20.94 -2.21
CA VAL A 245 -27.29 -20.02 -2.92
C VAL A 245 -27.13 -20.22 -4.42
N VAL A 246 -28.26 -20.36 -5.12
CA VAL A 246 -28.28 -20.48 -6.57
C VAL A 246 -28.64 -19.14 -7.19
N LEU A 247 -27.83 -18.70 -8.15
CA LEU A 247 -28.00 -17.43 -8.89
C LEU A 247 -28.46 -17.71 -10.33
N ASN A 248 -29.25 -16.79 -10.91
CA ASN A 248 -29.67 -16.82 -12.32
C ASN A 248 -28.66 -16.21 -13.28
N ILE A 249 -27.39 -16.24 -12.91
CA ILE A 249 -26.28 -15.74 -13.72
C ILE A 249 -25.15 -16.78 -13.69
N GLY A 250 -24.53 -16.99 -14.84
CA GLY A 250 -23.45 -17.99 -15.00
C GLY A 250 -22.30 -17.45 -15.85
N SER A 251 -21.52 -18.38 -16.40
CA SER A 251 -20.35 -18.05 -17.23
C SER A 251 -20.70 -17.27 -18.49
N ALA A 252 -21.90 -17.44 -19.06
CA ALA A 252 -22.37 -16.65 -20.20
C ALA A 252 -22.44 -15.15 -19.92
N LYS A 253 -22.59 -14.76 -18.66
CA LYS A 253 -22.54 -13.36 -18.20
C LYS A 253 -21.22 -12.95 -17.57
N GLY A 254 -20.20 -13.80 -17.66
CA GLY A 254 -18.85 -13.48 -17.13
C GLY A 254 -18.65 -13.84 -15.67
N VAL A 255 -19.54 -14.62 -15.04
CA VAL A 255 -19.34 -15.12 -13.67
C VAL A 255 -18.22 -16.16 -13.68
N THR A 256 -17.31 -16.05 -12.72
CA THR A 256 -16.21 -17.00 -12.48
C THR A 256 -16.24 -17.53 -11.06
N VAL A 257 -15.65 -18.71 -10.86
CA VAL A 257 -15.46 -19.26 -9.52
C VAL A 257 -14.59 -18.31 -8.68
N GLY A 258 -14.94 -18.14 -7.41
CA GLY A 258 -14.26 -17.20 -6.52
C GLY A 258 -14.83 -15.77 -6.54
N THR A 259 -15.67 -15.40 -7.51
CA THR A 259 -16.31 -14.07 -7.54
C THR A 259 -17.20 -13.87 -6.32
N PHE A 260 -17.14 -12.68 -5.74
CA PHE A 260 -18.02 -12.27 -4.67
C PHE A 260 -19.19 -11.45 -5.20
N PHE A 261 -20.36 -11.66 -4.60
CA PHE A 261 -21.55 -10.90 -4.88
C PHE A 261 -22.12 -10.34 -3.57
N ASP A 262 -22.47 -9.06 -3.58
CA ASP A 262 -23.29 -8.46 -2.55
C ASP A 262 -24.76 -8.76 -2.85
N VAL A 263 -25.46 -9.24 -1.83
CA VAL A 263 -26.90 -9.45 -1.91
C VAL A 263 -27.59 -8.19 -1.42
N VAL A 264 -28.42 -7.63 -2.28
CA VAL A 264 -29.04 -6.32 -2.06
C VAL A 264 -30.56 -6.48 -2.02
N LYS A 265 -31.14 -6.05 -0.92
CA LYS A 265 -32.58 -5.87 -0.81
C LYS A 265 -32.97 -4.50 -1.33
N VAL A 266 -33.86 -4.48 -2.33
CA VAL A 266 -34.38 -3.25 -2.93
C VAL A 266 -35.75 -2.97 -2.36
N LYS A 267 -35.94 -1.78 -1.77
CA LYS A 267 -37.21 -1.33 -1.24
C LYS A 267 -37.61 -0.01 -1.90
N GLN A 268 -38.81 0.04 -2.44
CA GLN A 268 -39.40 1.30 -2.90
C GLN A 268 -40.10 2.00 -1.73
N ILE A 269 -39.78 3.24 -1.50
CA ILE A 269 -40.32 4.08 -0.43
C ILE A 269 -40.89 5.34 -1.08
N LYS A 270 -42.16 5.64 -0.81
CA LYS A 270 -42.75 6.90 -1.26
C LYS A 270 -42.31 8.01 -0.31
N ASP A 271 -41.67 9.01 -0.88
CA ASP A 271 -41.29 10.21 -0.13
C ASP A 271 -42.55 10.97 0.30
N PRO A 272 -42.77 11.22 1.59
CA PRO A 272 -43.99 11.87 2.07
C PRO A 272 -44.08 13.33 1.63
N ASP A 273 -42.95 14.01 1.42
CA ASP A 273 -42.93 15.44 1.09
C ASP A 273 -43.08 15.71 -0.40
N SER A 274 -42.39 14.93 -1.24
CA SER A 274 -42.38 15.12 -2.70
C SER A 274 -43.35 14.19 -3.46
N GLY A 275 -43.87 13.15 -2.79
CA GLY A 275 -44.69 12.09 -3.40
C GLY A 275 -43.94 11.18 -4.36
N LYS A 276 -42.64 11.37 -4.55
CA LYS A 276 -41.79 10.57 -5.46
C LYS A 276 -41.50 9.20 -4.87
N MET A 277 -41.40 8.19 -5.75
CA MET A 277 -40.91 6.87 -5.36
C MET A 277 -39.38 6.86 -5.32
N LEU A 278 -38.84 6.67 -4.14
CA LEU A 278 -37.40 6.53 -3.89
C LEU A 278 -37.06 5.05 -3.77
N THR A 279 -35.92 4.67 -4.34
CA THR A 279 -35.39 3.28 -4.25
C THR A 279 -34.30 3.22 -3.21
N ALA A 280 -34.57 2.56 -2.09
CA ALA A 280 -33.56 2.25 -1.08
C ALA A 280 -32.96 0.89 -1.39
N ARG A 281 -31.63 0.81 -1.37
CA ARG A 281 -30.84 -0.43 -1.52
C ARG A 281 -30.09 -0.68 -0.22
N THR A 282 -30.24 -1.89 0.32
CA THR A 282 -29.57 -2.29 1.56
C THR A 282 -28.85 -3.61 1.30
N THR A 283 -27.57 -3.67 1.51
CA THR A 283 -26.80 -4.93 1.47
C THR A 283 -27.21 -5.77 2.67
N VAL A 284 -27.67 -6.99 2.41
CA VAL A 284 -28.19 -7.92 3.41
C VAL A 284 -27.29 -9.14 3.59
N GLY A 285 -26.32 -9.34 2.69
CA GLY A 285 -25.37 -10.45 2.78
C GLY A 285 -24.35 -10.43 1.67
N LYS A 286 -23.39 -11.35 1.75
CA LYS A 286 -22.33 -11.57 0.77
C LYS A 286 -22.24 -13.06 0.43
N ILE A 287 -22.04 -13.36 -0.86
CA ILE A 287 -21.93 -14.72 -1.42
C ILE A 287 -20.60 -14.84 -2.14
N GLN A 288 -19.92 -15.97 -1.98
CA GLN A 288 -18.77 -16.35 -2.79
C GLN A 288 -19.17 -17.48 -3.74
N ILE A 289 -18.88 -17.32 -5.03
CA ILE A 289 -19.20 -18.33 -6.05
C ILE A 289 -18.25 -19.51 -5.95
N MET A 290 -18.84 -20.70 -5.83
CA MET A 290 -18.12 -21.98 -5.70
C MET A 290 -18.15 -22.79 -7.00
N THR A 291 -19.26 -22.73 -7.75
CA THR A 291 -19.44 -23.47 -9.00
C THR A 291 -20.19 -22.61 -10.00
N VAL A 292 -19.81 -22.69 -11.27
CA VAL A 292 -20.40 -21.91 -12.34
C VAL A 292 -20.81 -22.84 -13.48
N SER A 293 -22.07 -22.73 -13.89
CA SER A 293 -22.62 -23.31 -15.12
C SER A 293 -22.84 -22.19 -16.16
N THR A 294 -23.33 -22.52 -17.34
CA THR A 294 -23.53 -21.54 -18.41
C THR A 294 -24.47 -20.40 -17.96
N ASP A 295 -25.63 -20.73 -17.38
CA ASP A 295 -26.69 -19.75 -17.05
C ASP A 295 -26.88 -19.54 -15.54
N THR A 296 -26.27 -20.40 -14.71
CA THR A 296 -26.43 -20.37 -13.26
C THR A 296 -25.08 -20.44 -12.55
N ALA A 297 -25.04 -19.97 -11.33
CA ALA A 297 -23.91 -20.16 -10.44
C ALA A 297 -24.39 -20.54 -9.04
N VAL A 298 -23.60 -21.38 -8.37
CA VAL A 298 -23.82 -21.76 -6.98
C VAL A 298 -22.75 -21.09 -6.13
N GLY A 299 -23.19 -20.33 -5.15
CA GLY A 299 -22.33 -19.66 -4.19
C GLY A 299 -22.60 -20.16 -2.77
N ARG A 300 -21.63 -19.87 -1.89
CA ARG A 300 -21.75 -20.07 -0.44
C ARG A 300 -21.97 -18.72 0.24
N ILE A 301 -22.87 -18.69 1.20
CA ILE A 301 -23.09 -17.51 2.06
C ILE A 301 -21.83 -17.27 2.91
N VAL A 302 -21.23 -16.10 2.76
CA VAL A 302 -20.10 -15.64 3.54
C VAL A 302 -20.58 -14.87 4.77
N SER A 303 -21.61 -14.03 4.58
CA SER A 303 -22.20 -13.25 5.66
C SER A 303 -23.66 -12.89 5.35
N GLY A 304 -24.42 -12.58 6.39
CA GLY A 304 -25.78 -12.09 6.28
C GLY A 304 -26.86 -13.19 6.21
N LYS A 305 -28.10 -12.75 6.07
CA LYS A 305 -29.27 -13.64 5.88
C LYS A 305 -29.86 -13.37 4.53
N ILE A 306 -29.79 -14.38 3.66
CA ILE A 306 -30.16 -14.28 2.26
C ILE A 306 -31.45 -15.05 2.02
N THR A 307 -32.33 -14.49 1.17
CA THR A 307 -33.58 -15.11 0.78
C THR A 307 -33.72 -15.12 -0.74
N ALA A 308 -34.48 -16.11 -1.26
CA ALA A 308 -34.77 -16.17 -2.68
C ALA A 308 -35.50 -14.90 -3.15
N GLY A 309 -35.20 -14.47 -4.37
CA GLY A 309 -35.75 -13.24 -4.98
C GLY A 309 -34.95 -11.98 -4.77
N GLU A 310 -33.95 -11.98 -3.88
CA GLU A 310 -33.06 -10.83 -3.66
C GLU A 310 -32.13 -10.61 -4.87
N SER A 311 -31.77 -9.35 -5.09
CA SER A 311 -30.85 -8.98 -6.17
C SER A 311 -29.41 -9.20 -5.73
N VAL A 312 -28.55 -9.62 -6.65
CA VAL A 312 -27.11 -9.72 -6.43
C VAL A 312 -26.35 -8.83 -7.39
N THR A 313 -25.29 -8.24 -6.92
CA THR A 313 -24.41 -7.40 -7.74
C THR A 313 -22.97 -7.74 -7.41
N SER A 314 -22.12 -8.00 -8.44
CA SER A 314 -20.68 -8.08 -8.23
C SER A 314 -20.14 -6.68 -7.96
N GLU A 315 -19.27 -6.61 -6.99
CA GLU A 315 -18.48 -5.39 -6.76
C GLU A 315 -17.46 -5.18 -7.84
#